data_620cbe80d6ab95f599e2f16140e3dc49
#
_entry.id   620cbe80d6ab95f599e2f16140e3dc49
#
_cell.length_a   1.000
_cell.length_b   1.000
_cell.length_c   1.000
_cell.angle_alpha   90.00
_cell.angle_beta   90.00
_cell.angle_gamma   90.00
#
_symmetry.space_group_name_H-M   'P 1'
#
loop_
_entity.id
_entity.type
_entity.pdbx_description
1 polymer ?
#
loop_
_entity_poly.entity_id
_entity_poly.type
_entity_poly.pdbx_seq_one_letter_code
_entity_poly.pdbx_strand_id
1 'polypeptide(L)'
;GKTANFTAVIAKAADAGYRFFIILSGTKKSLRQQTQQRLEKELVFLNDEVWFTPTTYTDFQPIGNVNYFLSDKKHDKVLCVVKKNSTVLKKLINWLKSASPDVLRQCPFLIIDDEADEASVNTAKGQANKNPEDTDRTAINKHLVNLLSLLPKAAYIGYTATPFANVFIDPRSENDLYPRDFIVALPKPIGHFGTEEIFGRSRLVDDETDEEFIGLDMIREISEDEVALLKPKGNDHNFIPEVTPSLSKALMYFWMACAARRSRGQKQAFSTMLIHTSQLIAVHNSTRSQI
;
A
#
# COMPACT_ATOMS: atom_id res chain seq x y z
N GLY A 1 1.57 8.55 -9.00
CA GLY A 1 1.83 7.24 -8.40
C GLY A 1 0.55 6.41 -8.22
N LYS A 2 0.63 5.22 -7.61
CA LYS A 2 -0.49 4.27 -7.43
C LYS A 2 -1.79 4.95 -6.95
N THR A 3 -1.72 5.75 -5.88
CA THR A 3 -2.92 6.39 -5.29
C THR A 3 -3.65 7.28 -6.29
N ALA A 4 -2.97 8.15 -7.02
CA ALA A 4 -3.62 9.01 -8.02
C ALA A 4 -4.28 8.20 -9.14
N ASN A 5 -3.68 7.06 -9.53
CA ASN A 5 -4.25 6.18 -10.53
C ASN A 5 -5.54 5.53 -10.02
N PHE A 6 -5.53 4.92 -8.83
CA PHE A 6 -6.76 4.30 -8.35
C PHE A 6 -7.83 5.31 -7.94
N THR A 7 -7.49 6.55 -7.55
CA THR A 7 -8.47 7.62 -7.38
C THR A 7 -9.22 7.88 -8.70
N ALA A 8 -8.49 7.97 -9.81
CA ALA A 8 -9.11 8.12 -11.14
C ALA A 8 -9.96 6.90 -11.54
N VAL A 9 -9.52 5.68 -11.20
CA VAL A 9 -10.29 4.45 -11.43
C VAL A 9 -11.59 4.46 -10.62
N ILE A 10 -11.55 4.88 -9.34
CA ILE A 10 -12.75 5.03 -8.50
C ILE A 10 -13.73 6.01 -9.12
N ALA A 11 -13.26 7.20 -9.55
CA ALA A 11 -14.10 8.21 -10.17
C ALA A 11 -14.78 7.66 -11.45
N LYS A 12 -13.99 7.07 -12.35
CA LYS A 12 -14.53 6.46 -13.59
C LYS A 12 -15.50 5.31 -13.32
N ALA A 13 -15.23 4.47 -12.33
CA ALA A 13 -16.13 3.40 -11.93
C ALA A 13 -17.43 3.95 -11.33
N ALA A 14 -17.36 5.04 -10.56
CA ALA A 14 -18.54 5.73 -10.06
C ALA A 14 -19.42 6.27 -11.19
N ASP A 15 -18.82 6.86 -12.24
CA ASP A 15 -19.51 7.31 -13.45
C ASP A 15 -20.11 6.13 -14.23
N ALA A 16 -19.43 4.97 -14.23
CA ALA A 16 -19.92 3.73 -14.85
C ALA A 16 -21.00 2.99 -14.02
N GLY A 17 -21.45 3.56 -12.90
CA GLY A 17 -22.54 3.03 -12.10
C GLY A 17 -22.12 2.13 -10.92
N TYR A 18 -20.83 2.00 -10.63
CA TYR A 18 -20.39 1.38 -9.38
C TYR A 18 -20.84 2.22 -8.19
N ARG A 19 -21.24 1.56 -7.10
CA ARG A 19 -21.85 2.25 -5.96
C ARG A 19 -21.17 2.00 -4.63
N PHE A 20 -20.57 0.86 -4.43
CA PHE A 20 -19.89 0.54 -3.19
C PHE A 20 -18.40 0.28 -3.45
N PHE A 21 -17.56 1.09 -2.83
CA PHE A 21 -16.11 1.09 -2.99
C PHE A 21 -15.44 0.64 -1.70
N ILE A 22 -14.66 -0.44 -1.77
CA ILE A 22 -13.88 -0.96 -0.66
C ILE A 22 -12.41 -0.80 -1.01
N ILE A 23 -11.71 0.06 -0.25
CA ILE A 23 -10.29 0.29 -0.45
C ILE A 23 -9.54 -0.39 0.70
N LEU A 24 -8.86 -1.47 0.37
CA LEU A 24 -8.01 -2.20 1.31
C LEU A 24 -6.66 -1.50 1.34
N SER A 25 -6.41 -0.72 2.36
CA SER A 25 -5.10 -0.10 2.60
C SER A 25 -4.27 -1.01 3.50
N GLY A 26 -2.97 -1.03 3.35
CA GLY A 26 -2.04 -1.92 4.07
C GLY A 26 -2.39 -2.26 5.53
N THR A 27 -1.51 -2.92 6.24
CA THR A 27 -1.77 -3.45 7.59
C THR A 27 -1.69 -2.39 8.71
N LYS A 28 -1.16 -1.19 8.41
CA LYS A 28 -0.92 -0.12 9.41
C LYS A 28 -2.04 0.92 9.46
N LYS A 29 -2.42 1.35 10.68
CA LYS A 29 -3.44 2.39 10.90
C LYS A 29 -3.10 3.71 10.21
N SER A 30 -1.84 4.12 10.25
CA SER A 30 -1.37 5.37 9.64
C SER A 30 -1.55 5.37 8.12
N LEU A 31 -1.27 4.26 7.45
CA LEU A 31 -1.47 4.12 6.01
C LEU A 31 -2.96 4.21 5.65
N ARG A 32 -3.84 3.53 6.41
CA ARG A 32 -5.28 3.65 6.22
C ARG A 32 -5.75 5.10 6.33
N GLN A 33 -5.33 5.81 7.37
CA GLN A 33 -5.71 7.21 7.58
C GLN A 33 -5.20 8.11 6.45
N GLN A 34 -3.98 7.90 5.98
CA GLN A 34 -3.40 8.66 4.87
C GLN A 34 -4.18 8.41 3.57
N THR A 35 -4.55 7.17 3.28
CA THR A 35 -5.35 6.82 2.10
C THR A 35 -6.76 7.43 2.19
N GLN A 36 -7.40 7.34 3.37
CA GLN A 36 -8.70 7.97 3.62
C GLN A 36 -8.67 9.47 3.33
N GLN A 37 -7.73 10.20 3.94
CA GLN A 37 -7.61 11.65 3.79
C GLN A 37 -7.36 12.07 2.33
N ARG A 38 -6.57 11.29 1.59
CA ARG A 38 -6.33 11.56 0.17
C ARG A 38 -7.59 11.40 -0.66
N LEU A 39 -8.31 10.30 -0.48
CA LEU A 39 -9.55 10.04 -1.22
C LEU A 39 -10.64 11.03 -0.86
N GLU A 40 -10.76 11.41 0.42
CA GLU A 40 -11.69 12.47 0.83
C GLU A 40 -11.37 13.79 0.13
N LYS A 41 -10.11 14.21 0.13
CA LYS A 41 -9.67 15.43 -0.52
C LYS A 41 -9.89 15.43 -2.04
N GLU A 42 -9.61 14.29 -2.70
CA GLU A 42 -9.55 14.18 -4.16
C GLU A 42 -10.88 13.75 -4.79
N LEU A 43 -11.81 13.17 -4.01
CA LEU A 43 -13.10 12.70 -4.50
C LEU A 43 -14.27 13.28 -3.71
N VAL A 44 -14.29 13.10 -2.38
CA VAL A 44 -15.47 13.38 -1.56
C VAL A 44 -15.73 14.86 -1.43
N PHE A 45 -14.71 15.67 -1.09
CA PHE A 45 -14.87 17.12 -0.89
C PHE A 45 -15.19 17.88 -2.19
N LEU A 46 -14.99 17.24 -3.35
CA LEU A 46 -15.38 17.83 -4.63
C LEU A 46 -16.86 17.62 -4.94
N ASN A 47 -17.51 16.64 -4.28
CA ASN A 47 -18.92 16.32 -4.46
C ASN A 47 -19.46 15.54 -3.25
N ASP A 48 -19.58 16.21 -2.12
CA ASP A 48 -19.94 15.62 -0.82
C ASP A 48 -21.41 15.16 -0.74
N GLU A 49 -22.28 15.69 -1.59
CA GLU A 49 -23.66 15.24 -1.69
C GLU A 49 -23.80 13.82 -2.25
N VAL A 50 -22.82 13.37 -3.04
CA VAL A 50 -22.81 12.06 -3.71
C VAL A 50 -22.12 10.97 -2.89
N TRP A 51 -21.12 11.34 -2.09
CA TRP A 51 -20.28 10.38 -1.37
C TRP A 51 -20.63 10.26 0.10
N PHE A 52 -20.74 9.03 0.57
CA PHE A 52 -20.81 8.68 1.99
C PHE A 52 -19.58 7.87 2.42
N THR A 53 -18.88 8.33 3.47
CA THR A 53 -17.63 7.72 3.95
C THR A 53 -17.74 7.32 5.43
N PRO A 54 -18.16 6.08 5.73
CA PRO A 54 -18.33 5.62 7.11
C PRO A 54 -17.01 5.39 7.85
N THR A 55 -15.88 5.45 7.16
CA THR A 55 -14.54 5.13 7.70
C THR A 55 -13.65 6.34 7.92
N THR A 56 -14.18 7.55 7.83
CA THR A 56 -13.43 8.81 8.00
C THR A 56 -12.64 8.86 9.30
N TYR A 57 -13.28 8.62 10.43
CA TYR A 57 -12.64 8.75 11.76
C TYR A 57 -12.13 7.44 12.31
N THR A 58 -12.77 6.33 11.99
CA THR A 58 -12.43 5.00 12.51
C THR A 58 -12.32 3.99 11.37
N ASP A 59 -11.69 2.86 11.63
CA ASP A 59 -11.76 1.72 10.73
C ASP A 59 -13.19 1.17 10.69
N PHE A 60 -13.51 0.33 9.72
CA PHE A 60 -14.87 -0.14 9.48
C PHE A 60 -15.52 -0.69 10.75
N GLN A 61 -16.70 -0.17 11.04
CA GLN A 61 -17.66 -0.71 12.02
C GLN A 61 -19.02 -0.87 11.30
N PRO A 62 -19.81 -1.89 11.68
CA PRO A 62 -21.16 -2.04 11.15
C PRO A 62 -21.99 -0.77 11.33
N ILE A 63 -22.62 -0.31 10.26
CA ILE A 63 -23.44 0.89 10.22
C ILE A 63 -24.87 0.50 9.84
N GLY A 64 -25.84 0.89 10.61
CA GLY A 64 -27.26 0.75 10.31
C GLY A 64 -27.67 -0.49 9.50
N ASN A 65 -28.76 -0.36 8.77
CA ASN A 65 -29.25 -1.44 7.88
C ASN A 65 -28.45 -1.46 6.56
N VAL A 66 -27.76 -2.55 6.30
CA VAL A 66 -26.94 -2.74 5.11
C VAL A 66 -27.72 -2.54 3.80
N ASN A 67 -28.98 -3.00 3.75
CA ASN A 67 -29.82 -2.84 2.54
C ASN A 67 -30.05 -1.37 2.18
N TYR A 68 -30.08 -0.48 3.17
CA TYR A 68 -30.21 0.96 2.93
C TYR A 68 -29.00 1.53 2.21
N PHE A 69 -27.78 1.13 2.62
CA PHE A 69 -26.53 1.60 2.03
C PHE A 69 -26.22 0.99 0.66
N LEU A 70 -26.75 -0.22 0.42
CA LEU A 70 -26.58 -0.89 -0.88
C LEU A 70 -27.68 -0.53 -1.88
N SER A 71 -28.81 0.03 -1.42
CA SER A 71 -29.91 0.45 -2.28
C SER A 71 -29.80 1.93 -2.68
N ASP A 72 -30.45 2.29 -3.78
CA ASP A 72 -30.34 3.58 -4.46
C ASP A 72 -31.12 4.75 -3.81
N LYS A 73 -31.18 4.86 -2.48
CA LYS A 73 -32.18 5.73 -1.86
C LYS A 73 -31.72 7.06 -1.31
N LYS A 74 -30.42 7.29 -1.03
CA LYS A 74 -29.97 8.55 -0.42
C LYS A 74 -28.54 8.97 -0.80
N HIS A 75 -27.60 8.07 -0.82
CA HIS A 75 -26.22 8.31 -1.24
C HIS A 75 -25.92 7.43 -2.43
N ASP A 76 -25.52 8.01 -3.52
CA ASP A 76 -25.24 7.25 -4.73
C ASP A 76 -24.01 6.36 -4.57
N LYS A 77 -23.03 6.79 -3.75
CA LYS A 77 -21.72 6.15 -3.63
C LYS A 77 -21.29 6.00 -2.17
N VAL A 78 -20.84 4.82 -1.80
CA VAL A 78 -20.27 4.52 -0.47
C VAL A 78 -18.80 4.20 -0.60
N LEU A 79 -17.93 4.94 0.10
CA LEU A 79 -16.49 4.76 0.09
C LEU A 79 -16.01 4.29 1.47
N CYS A 80 -15.52 3.05 1.55
CA CYS A 80 -14.94 2.47 2.76
C CYS A 80 -13.44 2.25 2.60
N VAL A 81 -12.62 2.94 3.38
CA VAL A 81 -11.17 2.67 3.46
C VAL A 81 -10.88 1.81 4.69
N VAL A 82 -10.48 0.58 4.46
CA VAL A 82 -10.41 -0.50 5.44
C VAL A 82 -8.97 -1.00 5.57
N LYS A 83 -8.53 -1.21 6.79
CA LYS A 83 -7.22 -1.83 7.04
C LYS A 83 -7.26 -3.33 6.72
N LYS A 84 -6.22 -3.88 6.13
CA LYS A 84 -6.03 -5.33 5.97
C LYS A 84 -5.77 -5.98 7.33
N ASN A 85 -6.85 -6.26 8.02
CA ASN A 85 -6.84 -6.90 9.33
C ASN A 85 -7.99 -7.89 9.43
N SER A 86 -7.71 -9.10 9.90
CA SER A 86 -8.68 -10.19 9.97
C SER A 86 -9.96 -9.81 10.74
N THR A 87 -9.84 -9.11 11.86
CA THR A 87 -11.01 -8.68 12.67
C THR A 87 -11.88 -7.68 11.92
N VAL A 88 -11.27 -6.70 11.24
CA VAL A 88 -11.99 -5.65 10.49
C VAL A 88 -12.68 -6.24 9.27
N LEU A 89 -11.98 -7.08 8.49
CA LEU A 89 -12.56 -7.78 7.35
C LEU A 89 -13.73 -8.69 7.76
N LYS A 90 -13.60 -9.40 8.87
CA LYS A 90 -14.69 -10.22 9.41
C LYS A 90 -15.92 -9.39 9.75
N LYS A 91 -15.75 -8.20 10.36
CA LYS A 91 -16.87 -7.28 10.63
C LYS A 91 -17.56 -6.82 9.35
N LEU A 92 -16.77 -6.42 8.34
CA LEU A 92 -17.28 -6.00 7.03
C LEU A 92 -18.07 -7.13 6.34
N ILE A 93 -17.50 -8.33 6.29
CA ILE A 93 -18.12 -9.50 5.68
C ILE A 93 -19.44 -9.86 6.41
N ASN A 94 -19.43 -9.88 7.73
CA ASN A 94 -20.64 -10.20 8.51
C ASN A 94 -21.73 -9.15 8.30
N TRP A 95 -21.36 -7.88 8.21
CA TRP A 95 -22.32 -6.82 7.93
C TRP A 95 -22.91 -6.95 6.51
N LEU A 96 -22.07 -7.23 5.49
CA LEU A 96 -22.53 -7.47 4.12
C LEU A 96 -23.40 -8.74 4.02
N LYS A 97 -23.10 -9.79 4.77
CA LYS A 97 -23.91 -11.03 4.82
C LYS A 97 -25.33 -10.81 5.36
N SER A 98 -25.56 -9.73 6.11
CA SER A 98 -26.92 -9.39 6.59
C SER A 98 -27.78 -8.70 5.53
N ALA A 99 -27.21 -8.40 4.35
CA ALA A 99 -27.98 -7.87 3.21
C ALA A 99 -28.87 -8.95 2.58
N SER A 100 -29.98 -8.51 1.99
CA SER A 100 -30.77 -9.40 1.16
C SER A 100 -30.02 -9.80 -0.10
N PRO A 101 -30.14 -11.05 -0.58
CA PRO A 101 -29.44 -11.52 -1.78
C PRO A 101 -29.75 -10.67 -3.04
N ASP A 102 -30.97 -10.15 -3.15
CA ASP A 102 -31.37 -9.33 -4.28
C ASP A 102 -30.64 -7.99 -4.31
N VAL A 103 -30.47 -7.36 -3.17
CA VAL A 103 -29.72 -6.09 -3.06
C VAL A 103 -28.25 -6.29 -3.37
N LEU A 104 -27.65 -7.39 -2.87
CA LEU A 104 -26.26 -7.72 -3.23
C LEU A 104 -26.08 -7.97 -4.72
N ARG A 105 -27.03 -8.66 -5.36
CA ARG A 105 -27.00 -8.90 -6.82
C ARG A 105 -27.15 -7.63 -7.66
N GLN A 106 -27.80 -6.62 -7.15
CA GLN A 106 -28.02 -5.36 -7.86
C GLN A 106 -26.93 -4.32 -7.65
N CYS A 107 -26.23 -4.33 -6.51
CA CYS A 107 -25.21 -3.37 -6.18
C CYS A 107 -23.85 -3.75 -6.80
N PRO A 108 -23.28 -2.94 -7.70
CA PRO A 108 -21.92 -3.17 -8.20
C PRO A 108 -20.89 -2.65 -7.20
N PHE A 109 -19.90 -3.51 -6.88
CA PHE A 109 -18.81 -3.24 -5.96
C PHE A 109 -17.50 -3.07 -6.72
N LEU A 110 -16.68 -2.09 -6.31
CA LEU A 110 -15.27 -2.03 -6.66
C LEU A 110 -14.42 -2.23 -5.42
N ILE A 111 -13.54 -3.23 -5.46
CA ILE A 111 -12.57 -3.50 -4.41
C ILE A 111 -11.19 -3.16 -4.94
N ILE A 112 -10.52 -2.21 -4.31
CA ILE A 112 -9.14 -1.86 -4.59
C ILE A 112 -8.28 -2.35 -3.44
N ASP A 113 -7.28 -3.16 -3.77
CA ASP A 113 -6.31 -3.70 -2.82
C ASP A 113 -4.96 -3.01 -3.01
N ASP A 114 -4.67 -2.01 -2.17
CA ASP A 114 -3.38 -1.32 -2.17
C ASP A 114 -2.36 -2.17 -1.40
N GLU A 115 -1.14 -2.29 -1.94
CA GLU A 115 -0.12 -3.26 -1.52
C GLU A 115 -0.64 -4.71 -1.55
N ALA A 116 -1.14 -5.13 -2.73
CA ALA A 116 -1.77 -6.44 -2.91
C ALA A 116 -0.83 -7.64 -2.70
N ASP A 117 0.47 -7.42 -2.74
CA ASP A 117 1.50 -8.39 -2.34
C ASP A 117 1.61 -8.53 -0.82
N GLU A 118 1.14 -7.54 -0.03
CA GLU A 118 1.17 -7.57 1.43
C GLU A 118 -0.13 -8.20 1.99
N ALA A 119 0.01 -9.35 2.64
CA ALA A 119 -1.06 -10.07 3.35
C ALA A 119 -2.22 -10.61 2.48
N SER A 120 -2.33 -10.23 1.20
CA SER A 120 -3.38 -10.73 0.30
C SER A 120 -3.00 -12.06 -0.35
N VAL A 121 -1.71 -12.35 -0.47
CA VAL A 121 -1.19 -13.61 -1.04
C VAL A 121 -1.15 -14.71 0.01
N ASN A 122 -1.56 -15.92 -0.38
CA ASN A 122 -1.54 -17.08 0.50
C ASN A 122 -0.12 -17.64 0.66
N THR A 123 0.52 -17.43 1.80
CA THR A 123 1.87 -17.91 2.11
C THR A 123 1.92 -19.31 2.74
N ALA A 124 0.76 -19.95 2.98
CA ALA A 124 0.67 -21.20 3.76
C ALA A 124 1.07 -22.48 2.99
N LYS A 125 1.39 -22.39 1.69
CA LYS A 125 1.80 -23.54 0.90
C LYS A 125 3.28 -23.86 1.18
N GLY A 126 3.56 -24.74 2.14
CA GLY A 126 4.87 -25.43 2.25
C GLY A 126 5.67 -25.31 3.54
N GLN A 127 5.16 -24.74 4.63
CA GLN A 127 5.94 -24.63 5.89
C GLN A 127 5.24 -25.29 7.09
N ALA A 128 5.96 -26.20 7.74
CA ALA A 128 5.51 -26.89 8.96
C ALA A 128 5.59 -26.03 10.24
N ASN A 129 6.33 -24.92 10.23
CA ASN A 129 6.46 -23.97 11.36
C ASN A 129 5.77 -22.65 11.00
N LYS A 130 4.58 -22.46 11.54
CA LYS A 130 3.77 -21.24 11.31
C LYS A 130 4.19 -20.13 12.27
N ASN A 131 4.79 -19.06 11.74
CA ASN A 131 4.87 -17.81 12.46
C ASN A 131 3.46 -17.21 12.66
N PRO A 132 3.19 -16.49 13.77
CA PRO A 132 1.91 -15.81 13.99
C PRO A 132 1.53 -14.87 12.84
N GLU A 133 2.49 -14.19 12.21
CA GLU A 133 2.29 -13.30 11.05
C GLU A 133 1.81 -14.05 9.81
N ASP A 134 2.34 -15.25 9.52
CA ASP A 134 1.92 -16.07 8.38
C ASP A 134 0.50 -16.62 8.58
N THR A 135 0.11 -16.85 9.83
CA THR A 135 -1.26 -17.27 10.17
C THR A 135 -2.25 -16.14 9.92
N ASP A 136 -1.92 -14.92 10.26
CA ASP A 136 -2.78 -13.74 10.03
C ASP A 136 -2.87 -13.41 8.53
N ARG A 137 -1.77 -13.48 7.78
CA ARG A 137 -1.77 -13.33 6.31
C ARG A 137 -2.68 -14.35 5.63
N THR A 138 -2.60 -15.62 6.01
CA THR A 138 -3.50 -16.67 5.49
C THR A 138 -4.96 -16.39 5.83
N ALA A 139 -5.25 -15.85 7.02
CA ALA A 139 -6.62 -15.47 7.41
C ALA A 139 -7.14 -14.29 6.59
N ILE A 140 -6.30 -13.30 6.28
CA ILE A 140 -6.65 -12.15 5.43
C ILE A 140 -6.99 -12.62 4.01
N ASN A 141 -6.14 -13.44 3.38
CA ASN A 141 -6.42 -14.02 2.07
C ASN A 141 -7.78 -14.74 2.05
N LYS A 142 -8.05 -15.62 3.02
CA LYS A 142 -9.34 -16.31 3.14
C LYS A 142 -10.52 -15.34 3.27
N HIS A 143 -10.37 -14.26 4.03
CA HIS A 143 -11.42 -13.25 4.14
C HIS A 143 -11.66 -12.51 2.82
N LEU A 144 -10.60 -12.22 2.05
CA LEU A 144 -10.75 -11.58 0.74
C LEU A 144 -11.44 -12.50 -0.26
N VAL A 145 -11.05 -13.77 -0.32
CA VAL A 145 -11.75 -14.77 -1.15
C VAL A 145 -13.23 -14.90 -0.75
N ASN A 146 -13.53 -14.96 0.56
CA ASN A 146 -14.90 -15.00 1.06
C ASN A 146 -15.68 -13.72 0.72
N LEU A 147 -15.03 -12.55 0.78
CA LEU A 147 -15.65 -11.28 0.42
C LEU A 147 -16.04 -11.28 -1.07
N LEU A 148 -15.14 -11.69 -1.95
CA LEU A 148 -15.39 -11.77 -3.39
C LEU A 148 -16.49 -12.80 -3.72
N SER A 149 -16.48 -13.96 -3.07
CA SER A 149 -17.52 -14.99 -3.25
C SER A 149 -18.92 -14.52 -2.78
N LEU A 150 -18.97 -13.58 -1.82
CA LEU A 150 -20.22 -13.00 -1.32
C LEU A 150 -20.84 -11.98 -2.29
N LEU A 151 -20.01 -11.33 -3.13
CA LEU A 151 -20.38 -10.17 -3.95
C LEU A 151 -20.49 -10.54 -5.44
N PRO A 152 -21.70 -10.85 -5.97
CA PRO A 152 -21.87 -11.33 -7.34
C PRO A 152 -21.48 -10.32 -8.43
N LYS A 153 -21.48 -9.03 -8.11
CA LYS A 153 -21.09 -7.94 -9.01
C LYS A 153 -19.88 -7.17 -8.44
N ALA A 154 -18.80 -7.87 -8.15
CA ALA A 154 -17.57 -7.24 -7.66
C ALA A 154 -16.48 -7.26 -8.73
N ALA A 155 -15.82 -6.12 -8.94
CA ALA A 155 -14.53 -6.03 -9.57
C ALA A 155 -13.44 -5.89 -8.48
N TYR A 156 -12.35 -6.64 -8.61
CA TYR A 156 -11.19 -6.58 -7.72
C TYR A 156 -9.95 -6.17 -8.49
N ILE A 157 -9.26 -5.15 -8.00
CA ILE A 157 -8.05 -4.62 -8.62
C ILE A 157 -6.96 -4.53 -7.55
N GLY A 158 -5.90 -5.31 -7.72
CA GLY A 158 -4.70 -5.24 -6.90
C GLY A 158 -3.72 -4.20 -7.41
N TYR A 159 -3.19 -3.37 -6.51
CA TYR A 159 -2.09 -2.44 -6.77
C TYR A 159 -0.87 -2.86 -5.95
N THR A 160 0.27 -3.04 -6.62
CA THR A 160 1.52 -3.37 -5.95
C THR A 160 2.71 -2.73 -6.67
N ALA A 161 3.82 -2.55 -5.97
CA ALA A 161 5.11 -2.21 -6.55
C ALA A 161 5.94 -3.47 -6.87
N THR A 162 5.58 -4.62 -6.27
CA THR A 162 6.29 -5.89 -6.34
C THR A 162 5.34 -7.02 -6.73
N PRO A 163 4.97 -7.16 -8.02
CA PRO A 163 3.90 -8.04 -8.48
C PRO A 163 4.24 -9.54 -8.41
N PHE A 164 5.50 -9.90 -8.12
CA PHE A 164 5.97 -11.28 -8.20
C PHE A 164 5.11 -12.25 -7.37
N ALA A 165 4.76 -11.89 -6.14
CA ALA A 165 3.95 -12.72 -5.27
C ALA A 165 2.55 -13.00 -5.86
N ASN A 166 1.99 -12.03 -6.60
CA ASN A 166 0.67 -12.15 -7.21
C ASN A 166 0.69 -12.94 -8.52
N VAL A 167 1.72 -12.76 -9.36
CA VAL A 167 1.83 -13.48 -10.65
C VAL A 167 2.23 -14.95 -10.48
N PHE A 168 2.88 -15.32 -9.37
CA PHE A 168 3.22 -16.71 -9.06
C PHE A 168 2.12 -17.49 -8.34
N ILE A 169 0.95 -16.90 -8.11
CA ILE A 169 -0.23 -17.64 -7.65
C ILE A 169 -0.62 -18.64 -8.76
N ASP A 170 -0.99 -19.87 -8.39
CA ASP A 170 -1.44 -20.88 -9.34
C ASP A 170 -2.74 -20.40 -10.04
N PRO A 171 -2.74 -20.16 -11.35
CA PRO A 171 -3.90 -19.66 -12.09
C PRO A 171 -5.09 -20.65 -12.10
N ARG A 172 -4.84 -21.93 -11.79
CA ARG A 172 -5.86 -22.98 -11.70
C ARG A 172 -6.59 -22.98 -10.35
N SER A 173 -6.05 -22.25 -9.36
CA SER A 173 -6.67 -22.17 -8.04
C SER A 173 -7.87 -21.22 -8.09
N GLU A 174 -9.07 -21.77 -8.02
CA GLU A 174 -10.32 -20.97 -7.95
C GLU A 174 -10.48 -20.22 -6.63
N ASN A 175 -9.77 -20.68 -5.58
CA ASN A 175 -9.84 -20.15 -4.23
C ASN A 175 -8.63 -19.25 -3.90
N ASP A 176 -8.08 -18.54 -4.89
CA ASP A 176 -6.97 -17.62 -4.68
C ASP A 176 -7.11 -16.37 -5.56
N LEU A 177 -6.32 -15.34 -5.29
CA LEU A 177 -6.43 -14.00 -5.89
C LEU A 177 -5.47 -13.83 -7.09
N TYR A 178 -5.40 -14.82 -7.97
CA TYR A 178 -4.64 -14.69 -9.21
C TYR A 178 -5.25 -13.61 -10.12
N PRO A 179 -4.47 -12.67 -10.69
CA PRO A 179 -4.96 -11.63 -11.59
C PRO A 179 -5.31 -12.24 -12.97
N ARG A 180 -6.55 -12.69 -13.15
CA ARG A 180 -6.99 -13.44 -14.35
C ARG A 180 -7.25 -12.57 -15.57
N ASP A 181 -7.79 -11.35 -15.35
CA ASP A 181 -8.32 -10.55 -16.45
C ASP A 181 -7.26 -9.64 -17.07
N PHE A 182 -6.37 -9.07 -16.25
CA PHE A 182 -5.30 -8.20 -16.73
C PHE A 182 -4.16 -8.04 -15.72
N ILE A 183 -2.98 -7.74 -16.25
CA ILE A 183 -1.82 -7.22 -15.53
C ILE A 183 -1.33 -6.01 -16.32
N VAL A 184 -1.29 -4.84 -15.69
CA VAL A 184 -0.91 -3.58 -16.34
C VAL A 184 0.24 -2.92 -15.58
N ALA A 185 1.35 -2.69 -16.25
CA ALA A 185 2.41 -1.84 -15.73
C ALA A 185 2.02 -0.36 -15.93
N LEU A 186 1.95 0.40 -14.84
CA LEU A 186 1.70 1.83 -14.94
C LEU A 186 2.92 2.54 -15.53
N PRO A 187 2.74 3.49 -16.45
CA PRO A 187 3.85 4.23 -17.03
C PRO A 187 4.58 5.05 -15.96
N LYS A 188 5.88 5.20 -16.15
CA LYS A 188 6.71 6.06 -15.30
C LYS A 188 6.19 7.50 -15.37
N PRO A 189 5.85 8.13 -14.23
CA PRO A 189 5.38 9.51 -14.24
C PRO A 189 6.47 10.47 -14.74
N ILE A 190 6.05 11.50 -15.46
CA ILE A 190 6.99 12.56 -15.91
C ILE A 190 7.67 13.19 -14.69
N GLY A 191 9.00 13.30 -14.74
CA GLY A 191 9.82 13.84 -13.66
C GLY A 191 10.00 12.89 -12.46
N HIS A 192 9.59 11.63 -12.59
CA HIS A 192 9.89 10.62 -11.57
C HIS A 192 11.39 10.32 -11.56
N PHE A 193 11.99 10.41 -10.40
CA PHE A 193 13.37 10.02 -10.13
C PHE A 193 13.33 8.81 -9.18
N GLY A 194 13.81 7.68 -9.62
CA GLY A 194 13.62 6.42 -8.90
C GLY A 194 14.79 5.44 -9.02
N THR A 195 14.49 4.17 -8.89
CA THR A 195 15.50 3.10 -8.84
C THR A 195 16.32 2.99 -10.11
N GLU A 196 15.75 3.20 -11.28
CA GLU A 196 16.45 3.15 -12.55
C GLU A 196 17.53 4.23 -12.63
N GLU A 197 17.22 5.47 -12.23
CA GLU A 197 18.19 6.57 -12.19
C GLU A 197 19.29 6.36 -11.15
N ILE A 198 18.97 5.70 -10.03
CA ILE A 198 19.92 5.49 -8.93
C ILE A 198 20.82 4.29 -9.22
N PHE A 199 20.24 3.14 -9.60
CA PHE A 199 20.96 1.86 -9.70
C PHE A 199 21.29 1.46 -11.14
N GLY A 200 20.70 2.13 -12.12
CA GLY A 200 20.75 1.68 -13.50
C GLY A 200 19.81 0.52 -13.81
N ARG A 201 19.87 0.06 -15.04
CA ARG A 201 19.08 -1.07 -15.54
C ARG A 201 19.90 -1.83 -16.59
N SER A 202 20.01 -3.13 -16.41
CA SER A 202 20.61 -4.00 -17.43
C SER A 202 19.68 -4.10 -18.65
N ARG A 203 20.25 -4.24 -19.82
CA ARG A 203 19.53 -4.52 -21.06
C ARG A 203 18.69 -5.79 -20.92
N LEU A 204 17.47 -5.76 -21.45
CA LEU A 204 16.65 -6.97 -21.58
C LEU A 204 17.24 -7.89 -22.66
N VAL A 205 17.42 -9.17 -22.33
CA VAL A 205 18.15 -10.14 -23.17
C VAL A 205 17.50 -10.34 -24.54
N ASP A 206 16.16 -10.24 -24.59
CA ASP A 206 15.36 -10.53 -25.79
C ASP A 206 14.95 -9.28 -26.57
N ASP A 207 15.43 -8.08 -26.20
CA ASP A 207 15.11 -6.83 -26.89
C ASP A 207 16.39 -6.19 -27.43
N GLU A 208 16.61 -6.32 -28.74
CA GLU A 208 17.79 -5.75 -29.41
C GLU A 208 17.78 -4.21 -29.45
N THR A 209 16.60 -3.61 -29.23
CA THR A 209 16.45 -2.13 -29.22
C THR A 209 16.61 -1.55 -27.83
N ASP A 210 16.65 -2.38 -26.79
CA ASP A 210 16.84 -1.94 -25.42
C ASP A 210 18.32 -1.65 -25.13
N GLU A 211 18.57 -0.56 -24.45
CA GLU A 211 19.92 -0.13 -24.08
C GLU A 211 20.16 -0.32 -22.58
N GLU A 212 21.40 -0.63 -22.22
CA GLU A 212 21.84 -0.60 -20.84
C GLU A 212 21.83 0.84 -20.32
N PHE A 213 21.21 1.06 -19.17
CA PHE A 213 21.23 2.35 -18.50
C PHE A 213 22.13 2.27 -17.26
N ILE A 214 23.23 3.02 -17.29
CA ILE A 214 24.15 3.14 -16.16
C ILE A 214 23.55 4.15 -15.17
N GLY A 215 23.30 3.71 -13.93
CA GLY A 215 22.79 4.57 -12.87
C GLY A 215 23.74 5.71 -12.50
N LEU A 216 23.20 6.70 -11.81
CA LEU A 216 24.00 7.82 -11.31
C LEU A 216 24.90 7.37 -10.15
N ASP A 217 26.06 7.98 -10.02
CA ASP A 217 27.00 7.73 -8.91
C ASP A 217 26.48 8.30 -7.58
N MET A 218 25.42 7.67 -7.04
CA MET A 218 24.74 8.10 -5.82
C MET A 218 24.86 7.12 -4.66
N ILE A 219 25.35 5.91 -4.91
CA ILE A 219 25.51 4.87 -3.89
C ILE A 219 26.85 5.02 -3.20
N ARG A 220 26.87 4.88 -1.90
CA ARG A 220 28.09 4.85 -1.09
C ARG A 220 28.05 3.65 -0.18
N GLU A 221 29.02 2.79 -0.30
CA GLU A 221 29.19 1.65 0.57
C GLU A 221 29.71 2.08 1.94
N ILE A 222 29.25 1.38 2.96
CA ILE A 222 29.68 1.57 4.36
C ILE A 222 30.46 0.33 4.76
N SER A 223 31.58 0.49 5.45
CA SER A 223 32.42 -0.62 5.91
C SER A 223 31.65 -1.50 6.92
N GLU A 224 31.99 -2.80 6.97
CA GLU A 224 31.38 -3.74 7.91
C GLU A 224 31.57 -3.32 9.38
N ASP A 225 32.70 -2.71 9.71
CA ASP A 225 32.95 -2.17 11.06
C ASP A 225 31.98 -1.08 11.43
N GLU A 226 31.69 -0.13 10.53
CA GLU A 226 30.68 0.90 10.76
C GLU A 226 29.27 0.33 10.78
N VAL A 227 28.96 -0.67 9.97
CA VAL A 227 27.66 -1.37 10.00
C VAL A 227 27.42 -2.00 11.36
N ALA A 228 28.45 -2.60 11.99
CA ALA A 228 28.34 -3.19 13.32
C ALA A 228 28.04 -2.16 14.43
N LEU A 229 28.42 -0.90 14.23
CA LEU A 229 28.10 0.22 15.14
C LEU A 229 26.73 0.83 14.90
N LEU A 230 26.15 0.64 13.73
CA LEU A 230 24.84 1.21 13.33
C LEU A 230 23.67 0.25 13.49
N LYS A 231 23.94 -1.06 13.39
CA LYS A 231 22.91 -2.11 13.33
C LYS A 231 23.14 -3.18 14.39
N PRO A 232 22.11 -3.54 15.18
CA PRO A 232 22.24 -4.62 16.16
C PRO A 232 22.38 -5.98 15.48
N LYS A 233 23.08 -6.90 16.16
CA LYS A 233 23.04 -8.32 15.80
C LYS A 233 21.74 -8.93 16.33
N GLY A 234 20.87 -9.39 15.41
CA GLY A 234 19.59 -9.97 15.77
C GLY A 234 18.58 -8.93 16.33
N ASN A 235 17.78 -9.33 17.32
CA ASN A 235 16.69 -8.53 17.90
C ASN A 235 17.12 -7.86 19.23
N ASP A 236 18.29 -7.26 19.29
CA ASP A 236 18.72 -6.52 20.48
C ASP A 236 18.02 -5.15 20.56
N HIS A 237 17.01 -5.06 21.42
CA HIS A 237 16.24 -3.84 21.68
C HIS A 237 17.00 -2.81 22.53
N ASN A 238 18.09 -3.18 23.18
CA ASN A 238 18.90 -2.31 24.02
C ASN A 238 20.12 -1.74 23.28
N PHE A 239 20.27 -2.10 22.02
CA PHE A 239 21.36 -1.61 21.18
C PHE A 239 21.35 -0.09 21.07
N ILE A 240 22.48 0.52 21.33
CA ILE A 240 22.70 1.96 21.18
C ILE A 240 23.63 2.16 19.99
N PRO A 241 23.13 2.67 18.84
CA PRO A 241 23.97 2.92 17.68
C PRO A 241 24.91 4.10 17.92
N GLU A 242 26.05 4.08 17.26
CA GLU A 242 27.00 5.18 17.27
C GLU A 242 26.89 6.03 16.00
N VAL A 243 27.18 7.33 16.10
CA VAL A 243 27.28 8.21 14.94
C VAL A 243 28.63 7.99 14.27
N THR A 244 28.64 7.16 13.24
CA THR A 244 29.86 6.80 12.50
C THR A 244 30.34 7.94 11.59
N PRO A 245 31.60 7.93 11.13
CA PRO A 245 32.11 8.88 10.16
C PRO A 245 31.26 8.92 8.87
N SER A 246 30.84 7.78 8.34
CA SER A 246 29.99 7.72 7.15
C SER A 246 28.62 8.33 7.37
N LEU A 247 27.98 8.09 8.53
CA LEU A 247 26.70 8.71 8.89
C LEU A 247 26.85 10.22 9.06
N SER A 248 27.92 10.70 9.73
CA SER A 248 28.21 12.11 9.88
C SER A 248 28.42 12.79 8.51
N LYS A 249 29.14 12.16 7.61
CA LYS A 249 29.35 12.65 6.25
C LYS A 249 28.02 12.74 5.46
N ALA A 250 27.15 11.73 5.59
CA ALA A 250 25.83 11.72 4.96
C ALA A 250 24.94 12.87 5.49
N LEU A 251 24.94 13.12 6.81
CA LEU A 251 24.22 14.24 7.43
C LEU A 251 24.71 15.59 6.93
N MET A 252 26.05 15.80 6.89
CA MET A 252 26.63 17.04 6.38
C MET A 252 26.31 17.25 4.90
N TYR A 253 26.38 16.20 4.09
CA TYR A 253 26.00 16.25 2.67
C TYR A 253 24.53 16.67 2.51
N PHE A 254 23.64 16.08 3.28
CA PHE A 254 22.21 16.44 3.27
C PHE A 254 21.99 17.91 3.62
N TRP A 255 22.65 18.45 4.66
CA TRP A 255 22.55 19.85 5.05
C TRP A 255 23.08 20.78 3.97
N MET A 256 24.21 20.43 3.35
CA MET A 256 24.77 21.22 2.23
C MET A 256 23.80 21.21 1.02
N ALA A 257 23.21 20.07 0.69
CA ALA A 257 22.21 19.98 -0.37
C ALA A 257 20.97 20.83 -0.07
N CYS A 258 20.49 20.83 1.18
CA CYS A 258 19.40 21.69 1.63
C CYS A 258 19.74 23.18 1.50
N ALA A 259 20.94 23.59 1.91
CA ALA A 259 21.43 24.95 1.79
C ALA A 259 21.53 25.39 0.30
N ALA A 260 22.08 24.55 -0.55
CA ALA A 260 22.17 24.78 -1.99
C ALA A 260 20.78 24.95 -2.66
N ARG A 261 19.79 24.12 -2.27
CA ARG A 261 18.40 24.25 -2.76
C ARG A 261 17.79 25.60 -2.35
N ARG A 262 17.99 26.03 -1.10
CA ARG A 262 17.48 27.32 -0.59
C ARG A 262 18.13 28.50 -1.31
N SER A 263 19.46 28.44 -1.56
CA SER A 263 20.17 29.50 -2.28
C SER A 263 19.71 29.62 -3.75
N ARG A 264 19.23 28.52 -4.36
CA ARG A 264 18.62 28.51 -5.71
C ARG A 264 17.16 28.98 -5.72
N GLY A 265 16.66 29.54 -4.64
CA GLY A 265 15.29 30.08 -4.55
C GLY A 265 14.21 29.07 -4.14
N GLN A 266 14.52 27.79 -3.91
CA GLN A 266 13.54 26.76 -3.50
C GLN A 266 13.29 26.81 -1.97
N LYS A 267 12.95 27.99 -1.44
CA LYS A 267 12.86 28.23 0.02
C LYS A 267 11.75 27.45 0.72
N GLN A 268 10.65 27.16 0.01
CA GLN A 268 9.50 26.45 0.56
C GLN A 268 9.48 24.95 0.25
N ALA A 269 10.43 24.45 -0.52
CA ALA A 269 10.50 23.04 -0.85
C ALA A 269 11.01 22.23 0.36
N PHE A 270 10.24 21.23 0.78
CA PHE A 270 10.66 20.31 1.82
C PHE A 270 11.86 19.47 1.35
N SER A 271 12.77 19.23 2.26
CA SER A 271 13.87 18.28 2.09
C SER A 271 13.80 17.28 3.24
N THR A 272 13.84 16.01 2.92
CA THR A 272 13.73 14.92 3.90
C THR A 272 14.91 13.96 3.74
N MET A 273 15.40 13.44 4.84
CA MET A 273 16.39 12.38 4.90
C MET A 273 15.80 11.22 5.70
N LEU A 274 15.90 10.01 5.16
CA LEU A 274 15.53 8.80 5.88
C LEU A 274 16.79 8.12 6.41
N ILE A 275 16.86 7.92 7.73
CA ILE A 275 17.89 7.11 8.37
C ILE A 275 17.21 5.84 8.86
N HIS A 276 17.58 4.71 8.26
CA HIS A 276 16.96 3.42 8.54
C HIS A 276 18.04 2.34 8.67
N THR A 277 18.46 2.05 9.89
CA THR A 277 19.54 1.09 10.20
C THR A 277 19.02 -0.22 10.78
N SER A 278 17.79 -0.26 11.26
CA SER A 278 17.17 -1.43 11.89
C SER A 278 15.65 -1.42 11.70
N GLN A 279 15.00 -2.56 11.83
CA GLN A 279 13.53 -2.68 11.90
C GLN A 279 12.98 -2.44 13.33
N LEU A 280 13.85 -2.37 14.35
CA LEU A 280 13.46 -2.23 15.75
C LEU A 280 13.19 -0.79 16.12
N ILE A 281 11.99 -0.49 16.62
CA ILE A 281 11.58 0.87 17.05
C ILE A 281 12.50 1.42 18.15
N ALA A 282 12.94 0.57 19.09
CA ALA A 282 13.85 0.96 20.15
C ALA A 282 15.18 1.51 19.59
N VAL A 283 15.74 0.84 18.57
CA VAL A 283 16.96 1.28 17.89
C VAL A 283 16.76 2.59 17.15
N HIS A 284 15.60 2.80 16.48
CA HIS A 284 15.28 4.09 15.87
C HIS A 284 15.22 5.23 16.88
N ASN A 285 14.58 5.00 18.04
CA ASN A 285 14.51 6.00 19.09
C ASN A 285 15.90 6.32 19.64
N SER A 286 16.74 5.31 19.83
CA SER A 286 18.14 5.49 20.26
C SER A 286 18.95 6.23 19.20
N THR A 287 18.85 5.88 17.90
CA THR A 287 19.50 6.60 16.81
C THR A 287 19.10 8.08 16.79
N ARG A 288 17.80 8.36 16.96
CA ARG A 288 17.29 9.75 17.00
C ARG A 288 17.90 10.58 18.12
N SER A 289 18.20 9.97 19.26
CA SER A 289 18.80 10.69 20.41
C SER A 289 20.30 10.95 20.23
N GLN A 290 20.98 10.28 19.29
CA GLN A 290 22.39 10.46 18.99
C GLN A 290 22.66 11.50 17.88
N ILE A 291 21.67 11.79 17.04
CA ILE A 291 21.69 12.74 15.91
C ILE A 291 21.01 14.06 16.31
#